data_04a25671e7b458f3411a3eb3acb475a3
#
_entry.id   04a25671e7b458f3411a3eb3acb475a3
#
_cell.length_a   1.000
_cell.length_b   1.000
_cell.length_c   1.000
_cell.angle_alpha   90.00
_cell.angle_beta   90.00
_cell.angle_gamma   90.00
#
_symmetry.space_group_name_H-M   'P 1'
#
loop_
_entity.id
_entity.type
_entity.pdbx_description
1 polymer ?
#
loop_
_entity_poly.entity_id
_entity_poly.type
_entity_poly.pdbx_seq_one_letter_code
_entity_poly.pdbx_strand_id
1 'polypeptide(L)'
;MNENPSYKAGFATLIGRPNVGKSTLMNKLIGQKIAITSNKPQTTRNRIQTVYTSEEGQIVFLDTPGIHKAKNKLGNYMVGVAERTLSEVDVILWLVEPTNYIGAGEQHIIEQLKKTKTPVILVINKVDKVKKEEILEYIDTYRKQLDFAEIVPVSALKGDNCETLISCIMKYLPYGPAFYDEDTITDQPMRQIVAELIREKALRCLDEEIPHGVAVSIDSMKYRKNICDIDATIICERDTHKGIIIGKGGSMLKKIGSTARPDIEDLLEMQVNLQLWVKVKKDWRDSDFLLKNFGYNPQDAK
;
A
#
# COMPACT_ATOMS: atom_id res chain seq x y z
N MET A 1 -14.83 -24.85 8.26
CA MET A 1 -13.43 -24.73 8.73
C MET A 1 -12.66 -25.85 8.09
N ASN A 2 -11.65 -25.54 7.26
CA ASN A 2 -10.83 -26.58 6.61
C ASN A 2 -9.99 -27.28 7.68
N GLU A 3 -10.31 -28.52 8.01
CA GLU A 3 -9.53 -29.38 8.92
C GLU A 3 -8.34 -30.04 8.19
N ASN A 4 -7.76 -29.39 7.22
CA ASN A 4 -6.56 -29.89 6.54
C ASN A 4 -5.35 -29.69 7.48
N PRO A 5 -4.74 -30.73 8.04
CA PRO A 5 -3.63 -30.62 8.98
C PRO A 5 -2.37 -30.04 8.33
N SER A 6 -2.32 -29.95 7.00
CA SER A 6 -1.24 -29.32 6.23
C SER A 6 -1.51 -27.88 5.85
N TYR A 7 -2.65 -27.31 6.24
CA TYR A 7 -3.00 -25.92 5.94
C TYR A 7 -2.11 -24.93 6.70
N LYS A 8 -1.61 -23.91 6.01
CA LYS A 8 -0.73 -22.91 6.59
C LYS A 8 -1.41 -21.54 6.57
N ALA A 9 -1.32 -20.81 7.67
CA ALA A 9 -1.84 -19.45 7.74
C ALA A 9 -0.90 -18.55 8.54
N GLY A 10 -0.62 -17.36 8.01
CA GLY A 10 0.30 -16.43 8.66
C GLY A 10 0.33 -15.07 8.00
N PHE A 11 1.16 -14.20 8.58
CA PHE A 11 1.28 -12.79 8.20
C PHE A 11 2.56 -12.52 7.43
N ALA A 12 2.46 -11.76 6.34
CA ALA A 12 3.60 -11.30 5.56
C ALA A 12 3.55 -9.78 5.37
N THR A 13 4.65 -9.07 5.58
CA THR A 13 4.71 -7.63 5.34
C THR A 13 5.60 -7.27 4.16
N LEU A 14 5.23 -6.20 3.45
CA LEU A 14 6.00 -5.65 2.34
C LEU A 14 6.72 -4.38 2.80
N ILE A 15 8.05 -4.41 2.78
CA ILE A 15 8.88 -3.25 3.08
C ILE A 15 9.74 -2.86 1.89
N GLY A 16 10.24 -1.66 1.88
CA GLY A 16 11.10 -1.13 0.81
C GLY A 16 10.92 0.38 0.66
N ARG A 17 11.81 0.98 -0.11
CA ARG A 17 11.72 2.42 -0.42
C ARG A 17 10.38 2.79 -1.07
N PRO A 18 10.00 4.06 -1.06
CA PRO A 18 8.91 4.54 -1.90
C PRO A 18 9.12 4.16 -3.38
N ASN A 19 8.03 3.83 -4.06
CA ASN A 19 7.99 3.56 -5.52
C ASN A 19 8.68 2.28 -6.00
N VAL A 20 9.18 1.41 -5.13
CA VAL A 20 9.73 0.09 -5.52
C VAL A 20 8.65 -0.90 -5.99
N GLY A 21 7.37 -0.58 -5.80
CA GLY A 21 6.24 -1.36 -6.30
C GLY A 21 5.52 -2.23 -5.28
N LYS A 22 5.62 -1.93 -3.96
CA LYS A 22 4.94 -2.69 -2.89
C LYS A 22 3.45 -2.88 -3.15
N SER A 23 2.70 -1.79 -3.22
CA SER A 23 1.24 -1.84 -3.45
C SER A 23 0.87 -2.43 -4.81
N THR A 24 1.72 -2.27 -5.84
CA THR A 24 1.52 -2.91 -7.15
C THR A 24 1.64 -4.43 -7.03
N LEU A 25 2.67 -4.90 -6.33
CA LEU A 25 2.86 -6.33 -6.10
C LEU A 25 1.71 -6.91 -5.29
N MET A 26 1.32 -6.26 -4.19
CA MET A 26 0.21 -6.70 -3.36
C MET A 26 -1.09 -6.82 -4.16
N ASN A 27 -1.48 -5.79 -4.91
CA ASN A 27 -2.66 -5.84 -5.78
C ASN A 27 -2.57 -6.98 -6.82
N LYS A 28 -1.36 -7.24 -7.36
CA LYS A 28 -1.15 -8.32 -8.32
C LYS A 28 -1.32 -9.71 -7.69
N LEU A 29 -0.78 -9.91 -6.48
CA LEU A 29 -0.91 -11.18 -5.75
C LEU A 29 -2.35 -11.47 -5.34
N ILE A 30 -3.10 -10.44 -4.98
CA ILE A 30 -4.52 -10.53 -4.59
C ILE A 30 -5.46 -10.64 -5.79
N GLY A 31 -5.05 -10.15 -6.97
CA GLY A 31 -5.88 -10.09 -8.17
C GLY A 31 -6.88 -8.93 -8.18
N GLN A 32 -6.88 -8.06 -7.17
CA GLN A 32 -7.78 -6.92 -7.05
C GLN A 32 -7.06 -5.66 -6.60
N LYS A 33 -7.57 -4.47 -7.02
CA LYS A 33 -7.01 -3.17 -6.64
C LYS A 33 -7.55 -2.70 -5.29
N ILE A 34 -6.86 -3.06 -4.22
CA ILE A 34 -7.16 -2.63 -2.84
C ILE A 34 -6.23 -1.49 -2.40
N ALA A 35 -4.92 -1.63 -2.65
CA ALA A 35 -3.95 -0.61 -2.32
C ALA A 35 -3.75 0.38 -3.48
N ILE A 36 -3.69 1.66 -3.15
CA ILE A 36 -3.44 2.71 -4.14
C ILE A 36 -1.98 2.72 -4.59
N THR A 37 -1.78 3.13 -5.85
CA THR A 37 -0.46 3.19 -6.47
C THR A 37 -0.18 4.58 -7.03
N SER A 38 1.00 5.14 -6.77
CA SER A 38 1.43 6.43 -7.29
C SER A 38 2.95 6.53 -7.36
N ASN A 39 3.46 7.40 -8.22
CA ASN A 39 4.88 7.75 -8.27
C ASN A 39 5.29 8.73 -7.16
N LYS A 40 4.34 9.24 -6.39
CA LYS A 40 4.61 10.21 -5.32
C LYS A 40 5.02 9.49 -4.03
N PRO A 41 5.95 10.03 -3.23
CA PRO A 41 6.23 9.51 -1.89
C PRO A 41 4.99 9.57 -0.99
N GLN A 42 4.96 8.74 0.06
CA GLN A 42 3.84 8.67 1.01
C GLN A 42 2.49 8.29 0.35
N THR A 43 2.52 7.45 -0.67
CA THR A 43 1.31 6.90 -1.30
C THR A 43 0.53 6.05 -0.30
N THR A 44 1.14 5.04 0.29
CA THR A 44 0.57 4.27 1.41
C THR A 44 0.83 5.01 2.72
N ARG A 45 -0.21 5.29 3.50
CA ARG A 45 -0.12 6.00 4.79
C ARG A 45 -0.56 5.16 5.98
N ASN A 46 -1.51 4.25 5.77
CA ASN A 46 -1.99 3.29 6.75
C ASN A 46 -1.44 1.90 6.45
N ARG A 47 -1.45 1.02 7.44
CA ARG A 47 -1.33 -0.41 7.22
C ARG A 47 -2.56 -0.88 6.45
N ILE A 48 -2.36 -1.43 5.26
CA ILE A 48 -3.41 -2.03 4.46
C ILE A 48 -3.28 -3.54 4.61
N GLN A 49 -4.35 -4.18 5.06
CA GLN A 49 -4.42 -5.61 5.19
C GLN A 49 -5.18 -6.20 4.02
N THR A 50 -4.59 -7.20 3.36
CA THR A 50 -5.24 -7.99 2.33
C THR A 50 -4.99 -9.47 2.55
N VAL A 51 -5.91 -10.30 2.10
CA VAL A 51 -5.91 -11.73 2.35
C VAL A 51 -5.81 -12.46 1.01
N TYR A 52 -4.82 -13.32 0.89
CA TYR A 52 -4.69 -14.29 -0.19
C TYR A 52 -5.04 -15.67 0.35
N THR A 53 -6.04 -16.31 -0.23
CA THR A 53 -6.49 -17.64 0.18
C THR A 53 -6.32 -18.63 -0.98
N SER A 54 -5.82 -19.82 -0.67
CA SER A 54 -5.67 -20.95 -1.58
C SER A 54 -5.97 -22.27 -0.86
N GLU A 55 -5.98 -23.39 -1.58
CA GLU A 55 -6.12 -24.74 -1.00
C GLU A 55 -4.96 -25.10 -0.05
N GLU A 56 -3.77 -24.52 -0.24
CA GLU A 56 -2.56 -24.80 0.54
C GLU A 56 -2.48 -23.94 1.81
N GLY A 57 -3.12 -22.76 1.82
CA GLY A 57 -3.01 -21.86 2.96
C GLY A 57 -3.55 -20.47 2.72
N GLN A 58 -3.40 -19.63 3.75
CA GLN A 58 -3.82 -18.24 3.75
C GLN A 58 -2.66 -17.31 4.14
N ILE A 59 -2.40 -16.30 3.32
CA ILE A 59 -1.41 -15.27 3.59
C ILE A 59 -2.15 -13.96 3.88
N VAL A 60 -1.95 -13.41 5.05
CA VAL A 60 -2.42 -12.07 5.40
C VAL A 60 -1.29 -11.08 5.09
N PHE A 61 -1.41 -10.36 3.99
CA PHE A 61 -0.46 -9.33 3.60
C PHE A 61 -0.70 -8.03 4.33
N LEU A 62 0.35 -7.43 4.85
CA LEU A 62 0.36 -6.13 5.49
C LEU A 62 1.23 -5.16 4.66
N ASP A 63 0.59 -4.34 3.78
CA ASP A 63 1.29 -3.24 3.10
C ASP A 63 1.49 -2.09 4.08
N THR A 64 2.72 -1.66 4.22
CA THR A 64 3.10 -0.61 5.17
C THR A 64 3.55 0.65 4.45
N PRO A 65 3.41 1.82 5.10
CA PRO A 65 4.05 3.03 4.63
C PRO A 65 5.54 2.80 4.35
N GLY A 66 6.06 3.38 3.27
CA GLY A 66 7.50 3.30 2.99
C GLY A 66 8.32 3.92 4.11
N ILE A 67 9.38 3.23 4.54
CA ILE A 67 10.28 3.71 5.60
C ILE A 67 11.00 4.96 5.11
N HIS A 68 10.82 6.08 5.83
CA HIS A 68 11.41 7.38 5.51
C HIS A 68 11.61 8.22 6.77
N LYS A 69 12.41 9.29 6.69
CA LYS A 69 12.59 10.21 7.82
C LYS A 69 11.32 11.06 8.01
N ALA A 70 10.71 10.97 9.19
CA ALA A 70 9.51 11.73 9.54
C ALA A 70 9.81 13.25 9.64
N LYS A 71 8.87 14.08 9.16
CA LYS A 71 8.97 15.54 9.20
C LYS A 71 7.81 16.21 9.98
N ASN A 72 6.77 15.44 10.30
CA ASN A 72 5.55 15.91 10.98
C ASN A 72 4.89 14.72 11.71
N LYS A 73 3.80 14.96 12.45
CA LYS A 73 3.11 13.90 13.19
C LYS A 73 2.56 12.78 12.29
N LEU A 74 2.05 13.09 11.10
CA LEU A 74 1.65 12.07 10.13
C LEU A 74 2.84 11.18 9.73
N GLY A 75 4.02 11.78 9.50
CA GLY A 75 5.24 11.05 9.21
C GLY A 75 5.68 10.14 10.37
N ASN A 76 5.60 10.62 11.62
CA ASN A 76 5.89 9.81 12.81
C ASN A 76 4.92 8.62 12.93
N TYR A 77 3.63 8.85 12.69
CA TYR A 77 2.62 7.81 12.63
C TYR A 77 3.00 6.72 11.60
N MET A 78 3.33 7.13 10.38
CA MET A 78 3.69 6.20 9.29
C MET A 78 4.93 5.34 9.64
N VAL A 79 5.95 5.94 10.26
CA VAL A 79 7.15 5.21 10.70
C VAL A 79 6.80 4.21 11.80
N GLY A 80 6.04 4.62 12.82
CA GLY A 80 5.61 3.73 13.90
C GLY A 80 4.80 2.53 13.40
N VAL A 81 3.86 2.75 12.46
CA VAL A 81 3.10 1.65 11.84
C VAL A 81 4.02 0.66 11.11
N ALA A 82 5.01 1.16 10.37
CA ALA A 82 5.93 0.30 9.64
C ALA A 82 6.83 -0.52 10.60
N GLU A 83 7.39 0.11 11.64
CA GLU A 83 8.26 -0.56 12.62
C GLU A 83 7.51 -1.62 13.44
N ARG A 84 6.31 -1.30 13.90
CA ARG A 84 5.46 -2.26 14.63
C ARG A 84 5.14 -3.49 13.79
N THR A 85 4.78 -3.30 12.53
CA THR A 85 4.42 -4.40 11.65
C THR A 85 5.56 -5.41 11.47
N LEU A 86 6.83 -4.97 11.48
CA LEU A 86 7.97 -5.87 11.35
C LEU A 86 8.08 -6.90 12.50
N SER A 87 7.58 -6.57 13.69
CA SER A 87 7.62 -7.47 14.85
C SER A 87 6.42 -8.42 14.96
N GLU A 88 5.39 -8.21 14.14
CA GLU A 88 4.12 -8.91 14.23
C GLU A 88 3.92 -9.95 13.09
N VAL A 89 4.92 -10.14 12.20
CA VAL A 89 4.76 -10.99 11.02
C VAL A 89 5.66 -12.22 11.03
N ASP A 90 5.22 -13.24 10.27
CA ASP A 90 5.95 -14.50 10.09
C ASP A 90 7.00 -14.41 8.98
N VAL A 91 6.78 -13.52 7.99
CA VAL A 91 7.67 -13.33 6.83
C VAL A 91 7.75 -11.85 6.46
N ILE A 92 8.96 -11.39 6.14
CA ILE A 92 9.20 -10.04 5.63
C ILE A 92 9.59 -10.14 4.15
N LEU A 93 8.87 -9.41 3.29
CA LEU A 93 9.20 -9.22 1.88
C LEU A 93 9.92 -7.88 1.74
N TRP A 94 11.22 -7.90 1.50
CA TRP A 94 11.96 -6.69 1.21
C TRP A 94 12.04 -6.46 -0.29
N LEU A 95 11.28 -5.46 -0.77
CA LEU A 95 11.24 -5.10 -2.17
C LEU A 95 12.32 -4.08 -2.53
N VAL A 96 13.06 -4.38 -3.58
CA VAL A 96 14.09 -3.52 -4.17
C VAL A 96 13.90 -3.42 -5.69
N GLU A 97 14.47 -2.38 -6.29
CA GLU A 97 14.61 -2.30 -7.75
C GLU A 97 15.91 -2.99 -8.20
N PRO A 98 16.01 -3.46 -9.46
CA PRO A 98 17.21 -4.07 -9.98
C PRO A 98 18.29 -2.98 -10.17
N THR A 99 19.24 -2.92 -9.25
CA THR A 99 20.35 -1.96 -9.24
C THR A 99 21.55 -2.54 -8.51
N ASN A 100 22.75 -2.20 -8.98
CA ASN A 100 24.01 -2.54 -8.33
C ASN A 100 24.41 -1.53 -7.24
N TYR A 101 23.61 -0.48 -7.04
CA TYR A 101 23.87 0.56 -6.05
C TYR A 101 22.92 0.44 -4.85
N ILE A 102 23.51 0.27 -3.67
CA ILE A 102 22.79 0.26 -2.40
C ILE A 102 22.90 1.65 -1.79
N GLY A 103 21.83 2.43 -1.89
CA GLY A 103 21.78 3.80 -1.37
C GLY A 103 21.50 3.87 0.13
N ALA A 104 21.53 5.07 0.67
CA ALA A 104 21.30 5.31 2.11
C ALA A 104 19.94 4.80 2.60
N GLY A 105 18.92 4.81 1.73
CA GLY A 105 17.59 4.28 2.08
C GLY A 105 17.57 2.76 2.23
N GLU A 106 18.23 2.02 1.34
CA GLU A 106 18.43 0.57 1.48
C GLU A 106 19.29 0.24 2.68
N GLN A 107 20.38 0.99 2.88
CA GLN A 107 21.27 0.78 4.03
C GLN A 107 20.51 0.90 5.35
N HIS A 108 19.63 1.89 5.49
CA HIS A 108 18.79 2.04 6.66
C HIS A 108 17.85 0.84 6.88
N ILE A 109 17.23 0.31 5.80
CA ILE A 109 16.39 -0.89 5.87
C ILE A 109 17.22 -2.11 6.27
N ILE A 110 18.42 -2.30 5.69
CA ILE A 110 19.34 -3.39 6.04
C ILE A 110 19.65 -3.39 7.54
N GLU A 111 19.93 -2.19 8.11
CA GLU A 111 20.22 -2.06 9.55
C GLU A 111 19.03 -2.45 10.44
N GLN A 112 17.81 -2.19 10.00
CA GLN A 112 16.61 -2.65 10.70
C GLN A 112 16.40 -4.16 10.56
N LEU A 113 16.56 -4.69 9.35
CA LEU A 113 16.40 -6.12 9.08
C LEU A 113 17.43 -6.99 9.81
N LYS A 114 18.64 -6.50 10.03
CA LYS A 114 19.67 -7.19 10.84
C LYS A 114 19.26 -7.40 12.30
N LYS A 115 18.26 -6.66 12.79
CA LYS A 115 17.77 -6.76 14.18
C LYS A 115 16.61 -7.75 14.34
N THR A 116 15.99 -8.17 13.26
CA THR A 116 14.89 -9.13 13.28
C THR A 116 15.38 -10.58 13.18
N LYS A 117 14.60 -11.50 13.74
CA LYS A 117 14.77 -12.95 13.54
C LYS A 117 13.78 -13.50 12.51
N THR A 118 12.84 -12.67 12.07
CA THR A 118 11.83 -13.05 11.07
C THR A 118 12.49 -13.34 9.73
N PRO A 119 12.15 -14.44 9.05
CA PRO A 119 12.66 -14.73 7.71
C PRO A 119 12.44 -13.57 6.74
N VAL A 120 13.48 -13.19 6.01
CA VAL A 120 13.44 -12.11 5.02
C VAL A 120 13.57 -12.70 3.63
N ILE A 121 12.57 -12.48 2.79
CA ILE A 121 12.60 -12.78 1.36
C ILE A 121 12.98 -11.50 0.62
N LEU A 122 14.09 -11.51 -0.12
CA LEU A 122 14.43 -10.41 -1.01
C LEU A 122 13.62 -10.52 -2.30
N VAL A 123 12.87 -9.48 -2.62
CA VAL A 123 12.07 -9.40 -3.84
C VAL A 123 12.66 -8.33 -4.76
N ILE A 124 13.37 -8.75 -5.81
CA ILE A 124 13.90 -7.84 -6.83
C ILE A 124 12.79 -7.59 -7.85
N ASN A 125 12.08 -6.47 -7.69
CA ASN A 125 10.93 -6.13 -8.52
C ASN A 125 11.33 -5.32 -9.76
N LYS A 126 10.41 -5.22 -10.75
CA LYS A 126 10.59 -4.50 -12.01
C LYS A 126 11.66 -5.13 -12.93
N VAL A 127 11.82 -6.45 -12.88
CA VAL A 127 12.76 -7.15 -13.76
C VAL A 127 12.39 -7.04 -15.25
N ASP A 128 11.17 -6.64 -15.56
CA ASP A 128 10.72 -6.28 -16.91
C ASP A 128 11.44 -5.09 -17.53
N LYS A 129 12.20 -4.31 -16.73
CA LYS A 129 12.94 -3.12 -17.16
C LYS A 129 14.42 -3.38 -17.47
N VAL A 130 14.91 -4.57 -17.18
CA VAL A 130 16.33 -4.95 -17.31
C VAL A 130 16.46 -6.23 -18.11
N LYS A 131 17.68 -6.52 -18.57
CA LYS A 131 17.97 -7.77 -19.28
C LYS A 131 18.09 -8.92 -18.29
N LYS A 132 17.71 -10.14 -18.72
CA LYS A 132 17.75 -11.32 -17.86
C LYS A 132 19.15 -11.64 -17.34
N GLU A 133 20.17 -11.39 -18.15
CA GLU A 133 21.58 -11.61 -17.83
C GLU A 133 22.06 -10.73 -16.66
N GLU A 134 21.50 -9.53 -16.52
CA GLU A 134 21.87 -8.59 -15.47
C GLU A 134 21.27 -8.96 -14.09
N ILE A 135 20.22 -9.79 -14.05
CA ILE A 135 19.53 -10.15 -12.80
C ILE A 135 20.48 -10.84 -11.81
N LEU A 136 21.39 -11.67 -12.30
CA LEU A 136 22.36 -12.37 -11.45
C LEU A 136 23.31 -11.40 -10.73
N GLU A 137 23.70 -10.30 -11.39
CA GLU A 137 24.56 -9.27 -10.79
C GLU A 137 23.83 -8.53 -9.66
N TYR A 138 22.53 -8.26 -9.84
CA TYR A 138 21.71 -7.63 -8.80
C TYR A 138 21.54 -8.57 -7.59
N ILE A 139 21.29 -9.85 -7.83
CA ILE A 139 21.23 -10.87 -6.77
C ILE A 139 22.55 -10.89 -6.00
N ASP A 140 23.70 -10.91 -6.70
CA ASP A 140 25.03 -10.93 -6.09
C ASP A 140 25.32 -9.68 -5.24
N THR A 141 24.80 -8.54 -5.65
CA THR A 141 24.95 -7.28 -4.90
C THR A 141 24.22 -7.34 -3.57
N TYR A 142 22.98 -7.81 -3.58
CA TYR A 142 22.11 -7.82 -2.38
C TYR A 142 22.44 -8.98 -1.44
N ARG A 143 22.74 -10.18 -1.93
CA ARG A 143 23.03 -11.36 -1.07
C ARG A 143 24.21 -11.17 -0.12
N LYS A 144 25.10 -10.20 -0.38
CA LYS A 144 26.23 -9.85 0.48
C LYS A 144 25.83 -8.99 1.68
N GLN A 145 24.60 -8.47 1.72
CA GLN A 145 24.16 -7.50 2.73
C GLN A 145 23.48 -8.16 3.92
N LEU A 146 22.75 -9.25 3.69
CA LEU A 146 21.95 -9.97 4.67
C LEU A 146 21.83 -11.43 4.24
N ASP A 147 21.64 -12.32 5.21
CA ASP A 147 21.28 -13.72 4.97
C ASP A 147 19.78 -13.79 4.67
N PHE A 148 19.42 -13.93 3.40
CA PHE A 148 18.02 -14.01 2.97
C PHE A 148 17.53 -15.45 2.98
N ALA A 149 16.30 -15.63 3.45
CA ALA A 149 15.61 -16.92 3.39
C ALA A 149 15.40 -17.37 1.92
N GLU A 150 15.03 -16.42 1.05
CA GLU A 150 14.87 -16.64 -0.39
C GLU A 150 15.19 -15.33 -1.14
N ILE A 151 15.54 -15.43 -2.43
CA ILE A 151 15.70 -14.28 -3.33
C ILE A 151 14.88 -14.54 -4.59
N VAL A 152 13.85 -13.69 -4.82
CA VAL A 152 12.89 -13.90 -5.90
C VAL A 152 12.83 -12.66 -6.80
N PRO A 153 13.36 -12.71 -8.02
CA PRO A 153 13.16 -11.67 -9.03
C PRO A 153 11.72 -11.73 -9.57
N VAL A 154 11.02 -10.58 -9.59
CA VAL A 154 9.61 -10.50 -10.02
C VAL A 154 9.35 -9.30 -10.93
N SER A 155 8.31 -9.37 -11.76
CA SER A 155 7.66 -8.20 -12.32
C SER A 155 6.24 -8.11 -11.78
N ALA A 156 6.02 -7.26 -10.78
CA ALA A 156 4.69 -6.99 -10.24
C ALA A 156 3.73 -6.46 -11.30
N LEU A 157 4.22 -5.72 -12.30
CA LEU A 157 3.42 -5.17 -13.38
C LEU A 157 2.91 -6.26 -14.32
N LYS A 158 3.78 -7.20 -14.73
CA LYS A 158 3.45 -8.29 -15.67
C LYS A 158 2.93 -9.54 -14.95
N GLY A 159 3.28 -9.73 -13.69
CA GLY A 159 2.96 -10.93 -12.91
C GLY A 159 4.04 -12.02 -12.98
N ASP A 160 5.19 -11.71 -13.60
CA ASP A 160 6.28 -12.70 -13.74
C ASP A 160 6.80 -13.12 -12.34
N ASN A 161 6.91 -14.42 -12.11
CA ASN A 161 7.32 -15.07 -10.86
C ASN A 161 6.47 -14.76 -9.60
N CYS A 162 5.26 -14.20 -9.76
CA CYS A 162 4.39 -13.95 -8.61
C CYS A 162 3.93 -15.26 -7.92
N GLU A 163 3.64 -16.31 -8.67
CA GLU A 163 3.30 -17.64 -8.13
C GLU A 163 4.48 -18.26 -7.36
N THR A 164 5.69 -18.15 -7.91
CA THR A 164 6.89 -18.58 -7.21
C THR A 164 7.08 -17.84 -5.88
N LEU A 165 6.79 -16.53 -5.86
CA LEU A 165 6.87 -15.74 -4.64
C LEU A 165 5.83 -16.22 -3.59
N ILE A 166 4.58 -16.51 -3.98
CA ILE A 166 3.57 -17.08 -3.10
C ILE A 166 4.07 -18.42 -2.52
N SER A 167 4.57 -19.32 -3.36
CA SER A 167 5.11 -20.61 -2.90
C SER A 167 6.29 -20.45 -1.92
N CYS A 168 7.16 -19.47 -2.15
CA CYS A 168 8.25 -19.14 -1.22
C CYS A 168 7.71 -18.64 0.13
N ILE A 169 6.72 -17.74 0.14
CA ILE A 169 6.11 -17.24 1.37
C ILE A 169 5.47 -18.41 2.16
N MET A 170 4.70 -19.27 1.49
CA MET A 170 4.03 -20.42 2.12
C MET A 170 4.99 -21.36 2.86
N LYS A 171 6.26 -21.49 2.43
CA LYS A 171 7.25 -22.31 3.13
C LYS A 171 7.46 -21.88 4.58
N TYR A 172 7.42 -20.58 4.84
CA TYR A 172 7.77 -19.97 6.13
C TYR A 172 6.57 -19.67 7.03
N LEU A 173 5.35 -19.90 6.54
CA LEU A 173 4.15 -19.73 7.36
C LEU A 173 3.94 -20.92 8.32
N PRO A 174 3.43 -20.66 9.52
CA PRO A 174 3.07 -21.72 10.47
C PRO A 174 1.88 -22.55 9.98
N TYR A 175 1.78 -23.79 10.44
CA TYR A 175 0.57 -24.59 10.31
C TYR A 175 -0.52 -24.06 11.23
N GLY A 176 -1.72 -23.90 10.71
CA GLY A 176 -2.85 -23.38 11.48
C GLY A 176 -4.10 -23.17 10.63
N PRO A 177 -5.25 -22.90 11.26
CA PRO A 177 -6.49 -22.60 10.55
C PRO A 177 -6.42 -21.24 9.85
N ALA A 178 -7.29 -21.03 8.86
CA ALA A 178 -7.47 -19.74 8.22
C ALA A 178 -7.92 -18.68 9.25
N PHE A 179 -7.42 -17.46 9.13
CA PHE A 179 -7.81 -16.30 9.95
C PHE A 179 -9.11 -15.65 9.48
N TYR A 180 -9.38 -15.78 8.18
CA TYR A 180 -10.50 -15.13 7.49
C TYR A 180 -11.24 -16.13 6.63
N ASP A 181 -12.51 -15.83 6.32
CA ASP A 181 -13.31 -16.62 5.38
C ASP A 181 -12.67 -16.57 3.97
N GLU A 182 -12.93 -17.60 3.15
CA GLU A 182 -12.30 -17.78 1.83
C GLU A 182 -12.52 -16.58 0.90
N ASP A 183 -13.68 -15.93 0.99
CA ASP A 183 -14.06 -14.78 0.16
C ASP A 183 -13.51 -13.45 0.67
N THR A 184 -12.87 -13.44 1.83
CA THR A 184 -12.34 -12.22 2.41
C THR A 184 -11.06 -11.78 1.69
N ILE A 185 -11.11 -10.62 1.05
CA ILE A 185 -9.95 -10.03 0.35
C ILE A 185 -9.27 -8.97 1.21
N THR A 186 -10.02 -8.25 2.04
CA THR A 186 -9.50 -7.20 2.93
C THR A 186 -10.48 -6.97 4.09
N ASP A 187 -9.95 -6.51 5.23
CA ASP A 187 -10.72 -6.06 6.37
C ASP A 187 -11.00 -4.54 6.33
N GLN A 188 -10.50 -3.84 5.30
CA GLN A 188 -10.65 -2.41 5.19
C GLN A 188 -12.11 -2.02 4.91
N PRO A 189 -12.69 -1.05 5.64
CA PRO A 189 -14.01 -0.54 5.32
C PRO A 189 -14.08 0.01 3.90
N MET A 190 -15.12 -0.34 3.14
CA MET A 190 -15.31 0.09 1.75
C MET A 190 -15.16 1.61 1.58
N ARG A 191 -15.67 2.40 2.52
CA ARG A 191 -15.51 3.87 2.53
C ARG A 191 -14.04 4.31 2.54
N GLN A 192 -13.18 3.58 3.22
CA GLN A 192 -11.75 3.90 3.29
C GLN A 192 -11.05 3.59 1.97
N ILE A 193 -11.37 2.47 1.35
CA ILE A 193 -10.82 2.10 0.03
C ILE A 193 -11.24 3.14 -1.02
N VAL A 194 -12.51 3.54 -1.02
CA VAL A 194 -13.04 4.59 -1.92
C VAL A 194 -12.32 5.93 -1.69
N ALA A 195 -12.11 6.33 -0.43
CA ALA A 195 -11.37 7.56 -0.10
C ALA A 195 -9.93 7.51 -0.65
N GLU A 196 -9.26 6.36 -0.50
CA GLU A 196 -7.91 6.16 -1.01
C GLU A 196 -7.87 6.16 -2.56
N LEU A 197 -8.84 5.58 -3.25
CA LEU A 197 -8.93 5.64 -4.71
C LEU A 197 -9.06 7.11 -5.21
N ILE A 198 -9.88 7.93 -4.54
CA ILE A 198 -9.97 9.36 -4.84
C ILE A 198 -8.63 10.06 -4.56
N ARG A 199 -7.98 9.73 -3.44
CA ARG A 199 -6.66 10.28 -3.08
C ARG A 199 -5.57 9.88 -4.09
N GLU A 200 -5.59 8.66 -4.61
CA GLU A 200 -4.70 8.23 -5.69
C GLU A 200 -4.78 9.15 -6.91
N LYS A 201 -6.01 9.48 -7.35
CA LYS A 201 -6.17 10.36 -8.52
C LYS A 201 -5.73 11.80 -8.21
N ALA A 202 -5.98 12.29 -6.99
CA ALA A 202 -5.44 13.57 -6.57
C ALA A 202 -3.90 13.56 -6.58
N LEU A 203 -3.25 12.51 -6.06
CA LEU A 203 -1.79 12.35 -6.11
C LEU A 203 -1.24 12.36 -7.54
N ARG A 204 -1.95 11.74 -8.49
CA ARG A 204 -1.53 11.67 -9.90
C ARG A 204 -1.75 12.97 -10.66
N CYS A 205 -2.77 13.74 -10.30
CA CYS A 205 -3.17 14.97 -10.98
C CYS A 205 -2.48 16.22 -10.42
N LEU A 206 -1.95 16.17 -9.21
CA LEU A 206 -1.34 17.30 -8.51
C LEU A 206 0.17 17.15 -8.45
N ASP A 207 0.89 18.26 -8.43
CA ASP A 207 2.35 18.28 -8.42
C ASP A 207 2.92 19.03 -7.20
N GLU A 208 4.25 19.06 -7.11
CA GLU A 208 5.04 19.69 -6.04
C GLU A 208 4.66 19.19 -4.64
N GLU A 209 4.43 20.09 -3.69
CA GLU A 209 4.12 19.78 -2.28
C GLU A 209 2.63 19.50 -2.01
N ILE A 210 1.74 19.83 -2.96
CA ILE A 210 0.29 19.75 -2.78
C ILE A 210 -0.17 18.30 -2.48
N PRO A 211 0.31 17.28 -3.23
CA PRO A 211 -0.08 15.89 -2.99
C PRO A 211 0.18 15.41 -1.57
N HIS A 212 1.29 15.86 -0.97
CA HIS A 212 1.68 15.45 0.39
C HIS A 212 0.75 15.97 1.48
N GLY A 213 0.06 17.11 1.22
CA GLY A 213 -0.90 17.73 2.13
C GLY A 213 -2.37 17.35 1.86
N VAL A 214 -2.63 16.37 0.98
CA VAL A 214 -4.00 15.94 0.65
C VAL A 214 -4.44 14.76 1.51
N ALA A 215 -5.65 14.86 2.07
CA ALA A 215 -6.42 13.74 2.61
C ALA A 215 -7.81 13.73 1.97
N VAL A 216 -8.52 12.61 2.04
CA VAL A 216 -9.90 12.47 1.54
C VAL A 216 -10.79 11.91 2.63
N SER A 217 -11.95 12.53 2.81
CA SER A 217 -13.00 12.07 3.71
C SER A 217 -14.26 11.75 2.89
N ILE A 218 -14.85 10.60 3.13
CA ILE A 218 -16.17 10.27 2.59
C ILE A 218 -17.22 10.85 3.53
N ASP A 219 -17.94 11.84 3.08
CA ASP A 219 -19.00 12.51 3.88
C ASP A 219 -20.27 11.65 3.87
N SER A 220 -20.65 11.11 2.71
CA SER A 220 -21.83 10.26 2.52
C SER A 220 -21.54 9.16 1.50
N MET A 221 -22.07 7.96 1.74
CA MET A 221 -22.05 6.84 0.79
C MET A 221 -23.39 6.09 0.93
N LYS A 222 -24.25 6.22 -0.09
CA LYS A 222 -25.60 5.70 -0.08
C LYS A 222 -25.85 4.77 -1.26
N TYR A 223 -26.10 3.52 -0.95
CA TYR A 223 -26.47 2.51 -1.95
C TYR A 223 -27.94 2.64 -2.34
N ARG A 224 -28.20 2.73 -3.64
CA ARG A 224 -29.51 2.58 -4.26
C ARG A 224 -29.51 1.34 -5.12
N LYS A 225 -30.63 1.01 -5.77
CA LYS A 225 -30.80 -0.25 -6.52
C LYS A 225 -29.67 -0.54 -7.51
N ASN A 226 -29.22 0.46 -8.29
CA ASN A 226 -28.24 0.27 -9.37
C ASN A 226 -27.12 1.33 -9.34
N ILE A 227 -27.08 2.21 -8.31
CA ILE A 227 -26.12 3.31 -8.24
C ILE A 227 -25.76 3.61 -6.79
N CYS A 228 -24.50 3.92 -6.55
CA CYS A 228 -24.02 4.42 -5.28
C CYS A 228 -23.78 5.93 -5.37
N ASP A 229 -24.49 6.73 -4.54
CA ASP A 229 -24.20 8.15 -4.40
C ASP A 229 -23.09 8.35 -3.37
N ILE A 230 -22.02 9.02 -3.77
CA ILE A 230 -20.86 9.27 -2.93
C ILE A 230 -20.56 10.77 -2.91
N ASP A 231 -20.59 11.34 -1.70
CA ASP A 231 -20.09 12.68 -1.43
C ASP A 231 -18.74 12.57 -0.71
N ALA A 232 -17.71 13.20 -1.25
CA ALA A 232 -16.39 13.17 -0.66
C ALA A 232 -15.74 14.55 -0.64
N THR A 233 -14.97 14.83 0.41
CA THR A 233 -14.22 16.07 0.57
C THR A 233 -12.71 15.80 0.48
N ILE A 234 -12.06 16.49 -0.46
CA ILE A 234 -10.60 16.55 -0.52
C ILE A 234 -10.13 17.64 0.46
N ILE A 235 -9.32 17.25 1.42
CA ILE A 235 -8.75 18.12 2.44
C ILE A 235 -7.36 18.58 1.99
N CYS A 236 -7.06 19.88 2.15
CA CYS A 236 -5.74 20.45 1.92
C CYS A 236 -5.38 21.44 3.05
N GLU A 237 -4.13 21.88 3.11
CA GLU A 237 -3.65 22.71 4.23
C GLU A 237 -3.77 24.21 4.00
N ARG A 238 -3.81 24.68 2.73
CA ARG A 238 -3.75 26.11 2.37
C ARG A 238 -4.81 26.48 1.34
N ASP A 239 -5.27 27.72 1.37
CA ASP A 239 -6.23 28.24 0.39
C ASP A 239 -5.65 28.27 -1.04
N THR A 240 -4.35 28.50 -1.18
CA THR A 240 -3.66 28.39 -2.47
C THR A 240 -3.75 26.96 -3.04
N HIS A 241 -3.55 25.94 -2.21
CA HIS A 241 -3.72 24.53 -2.59
C HIS A 241 -5.17 24.23 -3.01
N LYS A 242 -6.15 24.76 -2.27
CA LYS A 242 -7.57 24.63 -2.61
C LYS A 242 -7.85 25.13 -4.02
N GLY A 243 -7.34 26.33 -4.38
CA GLY A 243 -7.50 26.88 -5.72
C GLY A 243 -6.93 25.99 -6.81
N ILE A 244 -5.75 25.39 -6.60
CA ILE A 244 -5.10 24.47 -7.54
C ILE A 244 -5.87 23.16 -7.67
N ILE A 245 -6.35 22.59 -6.56
CA ILE A 245 -7.15 21.34 -6.54
C ILE A 245 -8.48 21.52 -7.26
N ILE A 246 -9.11 22.71 -7.15
CA ILE A 246 -10.33 23.02 -7.89
C ILE A 246 -10.00 23.23 -9.38
N GLY A 247 -8.96 24.01 -9.67
CA GLY A 247 -8.56 24.39 -11.01
C GLY A 247 -9.49 25.44 -11.63
N LYS A 248 -9.12 25.99 -12.79
CA LYS A 248 -9.91 26.98 -13.51
C LYS A 248 -11.29 26.40 -13.88
N GLY A 249 -12.35 27.04 -13.40
CA GLY A 249 -13.72 26.57 -13.64
C GLY A 249 -14.01 25.15 -13.12
N GLY A 250 -13.28 24.67 -12.12
CA GLY A 250 -13.47 23.33 -11.57
C GLY A 250 -12.81 22.20 -12.37
N SER A 251 -12.00 22.51 -13.36
CA SER A 251 -11.44 21.53 -14.32
C SER A 251 -10.60 20.45 -13.67
N MET A 252 -9.75 20.79 -12.67
CA MET A 252 -8.89 19.83 -12.00
C MET A 252 -9.71 18.90 -11.10
N LEU A 253 -10.64 19.44 -10.33
CA LEU A 253 -11.54 18.65 -9.48
C LEU A 253 -12.39 17.68 -10.31
N LYS A 254 -12.91 18.14 -11.47
CA LYS A 254 -13.63 17.30 -12.44
C LYS A 254 -12.75 16.18 -12.97
N LYS A 255 -11.47 16.48 -13.31
CA LYS A 255 -10.50 15.47 -13.77
C LYS A 255 -10.26 14.41 -12.70
N ILE A 256 -10.04 14.81 -11.44
CA ILE A 256 -9.87 13.86 -10.32
C ILE A 256 -11.09 12.96 -10.20
N GLY A 257 -12.30 13.53 -10.17
CA GLY A 257 -13.55 12.78 -10.05
C GLY A 257 -13.80 11.82 -11.22
N SER A 258 -13.64 12.29 -12.45
CA SER A 258 -13.86 11.47 -13.65
C SER A 258 -12.87 10.30 -13.79
N THR A 259 -11.63 10.47 -13.28
CA THR A 259 -10.63 9.38 -13.27
C THR A 259 -10.77 8.45 -12.07
N ALA A 260 -11.37 8.91 -10.96
CA ALA A 260 -11.63 8.07 -9.79
C ALA A 260 -12.86 7.17 -9.97
N ARG A 261 -13.90 7.68 -10.64
CA ARG A 261 -15.18 6.99 -10.79
C ARG A 261 -15.06 5.58 -11.35
N PRO A 262 -14.35 5.30 -12.47
CA PRO A 262 -14.25 3.94 -13.01
C PRO A 262 -13.65 2.95 -12.02
N ASP A 263 -12.58 3.32 -11.32
CA ASP A 263 -11.96 2.44 -10.32
C ASP A 263 -12.90 2.15 -9.13
N ILE A 264 -13.78 3.11 -8.78
CA ILE A 264 -14.76 2.93 -7.72
C ILE A 264 -15.94 2.07 -8.23
N GLU A 265 -16.36 2.25 -9.48
CA GLU A 265 -17.38 1.43 -10.12
C GLU A 265 -16.95 -0.03 -10.24
N ASP A 266 -15.70 -0.27 -10.62
CA ASP A 266 -15.09 -1.61 -10.66
C ASP A 266 -15.03 -2.26 -9.25
N LEU A 267 -14.68 -1.47 -8.22
CA LEU A 267 -14.62 -1.95 -6.84
C LEU A 267 -16.01 -2.31 -6.28
N LEU A 268 -17.02 -1.49 -6.59
CA LEU A 268 -18.38 -1.64 -6.05
C LEU A 268 -19.30 -2.50 -6.92
N GLU A 269 -18.83 -2.88 -8.11
CA GLU A 269 -19.60 -3.60 -9.15
C GLU A 269 -20.94 -2.93 -9.48
N MET A 270 -20.97 -1.57 -9.41
CA MET A 270 -22.14 -0.76 -9.68
C MET A 270 -21.80 0.64 -10.17
N GLN A 271 -22.76 1.31 -10.79
CA GLN A 271 -22.60 2.71 -11.19
C GLN A 271 -22.40 3.63 -9.99
N VAL A 272 -21.63 4.70 -10.17
CA VAL A 272 -21.29 5.66 -9.11
C VAL A 272 -21.60 7.09 -9.54
N ASN A 273 -22.37 7.80 -8.71
CA ASN A 273 -22.53 9.24 -8.77
C ASN A 273 -21.59 9.87 -7.74
N LEU A 274 -20.43 10.36 -8.20
CA LEU A 274 -19.37 10.91 -7.34
C LEU A 274 -19.42 12.43 -7.34
N GLN A 275 -19.62 13.03 -6.15
CA GLN A 275 -19.50 14.46 -5.92
C GLN A 275 -18.28 14.77 -5.04
N LEU A 276 -17.46 15.73 -5.48
CA LEU A 276 -16.23 16.10 -4.80
C LEU A 276 -16.27 17.56 -4.34
N TRP A 277 -15.83 17.76 -3.11
CA TRP A 277 -15.67 19.06 -2.47
C TRP A 277 -14.23 19.28 -2.05
N VAL A 278 -13.81 20.53 -1.83
CA VAL A 278 -12.47 20.85 -1.32
C VAL A 278 -12.58 21.73 -0.09
N LYS A 279 -11.96 21.30 1.01
CA LYS A 279 -11.91 22.07 2.28
C LYS A 279 -10.46 22.29 2.73
N VAL A 280 -10.21 23.46 3.30
CA VAL A 280 -8.93 23.76 3.95
C VAL A 280 -9.00 23.40 5.43
N LYS A 281 -8.01 22.63 5.89
CA LYS A 281 -7.76 22.34 7.30
C LYS A 281 -6.26 22.59 7.55
N LYS A 282 -5.97 23.77 8.10
CA LYS A 282 -4.59 24.20 8.37
C LYS A 282 -3.90 23.20 9.29
N ASP A 283 -2.65 22.87 8.97
CA ASP A 283 -1.76 22.04 9.77
C ASP A 283 -2.35 20.68 10.20
N TRP A 284 -3.26 20.11 9.38
CA TRP A 284 -3.95 18.86 9.73
C TRP A 284 -2.98 17.69 9.96
N ARG A 285 -1.81 17.70 9.30
CA ARG A 285 -0.78 16.67 9.47
C ARG A 285 -0.08 16.69 10.82
N ASP A 286 -0.24 17.78 11.58
CA ASP A 286 0.31 17.97 12.92
C ASP A 286 -0.76 17.98 14.02
N SER A 287 -2.04 17.72 13.68
CA SER A 287 -3.17 17.65 14.59
C SER A 287 -3.60 16.22 14.86
N ASP A 288 -3.40 15.71 16.09
CA ASP A 288 -3.82 14.35 16.48
C ASP A 288 -5.33 14.13 16.30
N PHE A 289 -6.15 15.15 16.57
CA PHE A 289 -7.59 15.11 16.37
C PHE A 289 -7.97 14.94 14.89
N LEU A 290 -7.35 15.73 14.00
CA LEU A 290 -7.62 15.65 12.56
C LEU A 290 -7.04 14.36 11.95
N LEU A 291 -5.86 13.92 12.40
CA LEU A 291 -5.28 12.64 11.99
C LEU A 291 -6.25 11.49 12.28
N LYS A 292 -6.78 11.41 13.51
CA LYS A 292 -7.76 10.38 13.87
C LYS A 292 -9.03 10.46 13.02
N ASN A 293 -9.53 11.67 12.75
CA ASN A 293 -10.73 11.87 11.93
C ASN A 293 -10.55 11.46 10.46
N PHE A 294 -9.31 11.50 9.96
CA PHE A 294 -8.96 11.06 8.59
C PHE A 294 -8.48 9.61 8.53
N GLY A 295 -8.67 8.83 9.60
CA GLY A 295 -8.35 7.40 9.65
C GLY A 295 -6.89 7.09 10.01
N TYR A 296 -6.12 8.06 10.52
CA TYR A 296 -4.76 7.86 11.01
C TYR A 296 -4.77 7.81 12.54
N ASN A 297 -5.06 6.63 13.11
CA ASN A 297 -5.17 6.51 14.56
C ASN A 297 -3.78 6.33 15.20
N PRO A 298 -3.34 7.25 16.10
CA PRO A 298 -2.03 7.13 16.75
C PRO A 298 -1.83 5.84 17.57
N GLN A 299 -2.89 5.14 17.93
CA GLN A 299 -2.81 3.84 18.61
C GLN A 299 -2.30 2.72 17.70
N ASP A 300 -2.47 2.83 16.39
CA ASP A 300 -2.00 1.84 15.42
C ASP A 300 -0.47 1.91 15.23
N ALA A 301 0.16 2.99 15.71
CA ALA A 301 1.60 3.26 15.65
C ALA A 301 2.33 3.01 16.99
N LYS A 302 1.59 2.66 18.05
CA LYS A 302 2.12 2.31 19.37
C LYS A 302 2.12 0.81 19.58
#